data_19d9a70dadbdbf953d613cf37a122755
#
_entry.id   19d9a70dadbdbf953d613cf37a122755
#
_cell.length_a   1.000
_cell.length_b   1.000
_cell.length_c   1.000
_cell.angle_alpha   90.00
_cell.angle_beta   90.00
_cell.angle_gamma   90.00
#
_symmetry.space_group_name_H-M   'P 1'
#
loop_
_entity.id
_entity.type
_entity.pdbx_description
1 polymer ?
#
loop_
_entity_poly.entity_id
_entity_poly.type
_entity_poly.pdbx_seq_one_letter_code
_entity_poly.pdbx_strand_id
1 'polypeptide(L)'
;MKKLLLSVFTTALLSSPALLAGDIEAGKAKSAMCAACHGPAGISAAPIWPNLAGQKEQYLAKQLHAFKDGTRNDPAMSPMAVPLTDADIANLAAYYSSL
;
A
#
# COMPACT_ATOMS: atom_id res chain seq x y z
N MET A 1 -18.31 -37.62 -47.74
CA MET A 1 -17.21 -36.95 -47.10
C MET A 1 -17.74 -36.04 -45.99
N LYS A 2 -17.57 -36.43 -44.75
CA LYS A 2 -18.01 -35.61 -43.62
C LYS A 2 -16.90 -34.62 -43.30
N LYS A 3 -17.13 -33.32 -43.50
CA LYS A 3 -16.23 -32.27 -43.08
C LYS A 3 -16.31 -32.11 -41.58
N LEU A 4 -15.24 -32.46 -40.87
CA LEU A 4 -15.09 -32.23 -39.45
C LEU A 4 -14.79 -30.74 -39.23
N LEU A 5 -15.77 -29.98 -38.72
CA LEU A 5 -15.55 -28.59 -38.29
C LEU A 5 -14.88 -28.65 -36.91
N LEU A 6 -13.57 -28.38 -36.90
CA LEU A 6 -12.86 -28.15 -35.63
C LEU A 6 -13.27 -26.77 -35.11
N SER A 7 -14.17 -26.78 -34.11
CA SER A 7 -14.46 -25.54 -33.33
C SER A 7 -13.26 -25.27 -32.43
N VAL A 8 -12.47 -24.27 -32.78
CA VAL A 8 -11.42 -23.75 -31.88
C VAL A 8 -12.12 -22.89 -30.83
N PHE A 9 -12.32 -23.46 -29.65
CA PHE A 9 -12.73 -22.67 -28.48
C PHE A 9 -11.51 -21.87 -28.01
N THR A 10 -11.47 -20.59 -28.38
CA THR A 10 -10.52 -19.65 -27.78
C THR A 10 -11.04 -19.28 -26.39
N THR A 11 -10.50 -19.91 -25.37
CA THR A 11 -10.71 -19.48 -23.99
C THR A 11 -9.97 -18.17 -23.80
N ALA A 12 -10.69 -17.05 -23.81
CA ALA A 12 -10.16 -15.78 -23.39
C ALA A 12 -9.89 -15.86 -21.90
N LEU A 13 -8.61 -15.90 -21.49
CA LEU A 13 -8.18 -15.70 -20.12
C LEU A 13 -8.49 -14.24 -19.76
N LEU A 14 -9.64 -14.04 -19.10
CA LEU A 14 -9.93 -12.80 -18.39
C LEU A 14 -8.95 -12.71 -17.21
N SER A 15 -7.80 -12.05 -17.42
CA SER A 15 -6.99 -11.61 -16.31
C SER A 15 -7.78 -10.55 -15.55
N SER A 16 -8.38 -10.90 -14.40
CA SER A 16 -8.85 -9.91 -13.44
C SER A 16 -7.70 -8.98 -13.14
N PRO A 17 -7.89 -7.63 -13.16
CA PRO A 17 -6.87 -6.75 -12.62
C PRO A 17 -6.65 -7.20 -11.17
N ALA A 18 -5.49 -7.79 -10.91
CA ALA A 18 -5.06 -8.06 -9.56
C ALA A 18 -5.12 -6.73 -8.83
N LEU A 19 -5.99 -6.63 -7.82
CA LEU A 19 -5.84 -5.61 -6.79
C LEU A 19 -4.39 -5.70 -6.37
N LEU A 20 -3.59 -4.65 -6.69
CA LEU A 20 -2.19 -4.61 -6.35
C LEU A 20 -2.10 -4.67 -4.82
N ALA A 21 -1.95 -5.89 -4.29
CA ALA A 21 -1.50 -6.08 -2.94
C ALA A 21 -0.14 -5.38 -2.82
N GLY A 22 0.03 -4.58 -1.80
CA GLY A 22 1.29 -3.88 -1.58
C GLY A 22 2.43 -4.88 -1.41
N ASP A 23 3.62 -4.51 -1.85
CA ASP A 23 4.85 -5.26 -1.68
C ASP A 23 5.49 -4.88 -0.33
N ILE A 24 5.63 -5.85 0.57
CA ILE A 24 6.20 -5.66 1.91
C ILE A 24 7.64 -5.18 1.83
N GLU A 25 8.47 -5.76 0.97
CA GLU A 25 9.89 -5.38 0.85
C GLU A 25 10.06 -3.97 0.27
N ALA A 26 9.28 -3.60 -0.73
CA ALA A 26 9.26 -2.25 -1.25
C ALA A 26 8.76 -1.24 -0.21
N GLY A 27 7.77 -1.62 0.59
CA GLY A 27 7.27 -0.82 1.71
C GLY A 27 8.34 -0.63 2.78
N LYS A 28 9.09 -1.67 3.12
CA LYS A 28 10.21 -1.59 4.06
C LYS A 28 11.27 -0.59 3.58
N ALA A 29 11.66 -0.67 2.33
CA ALA A 29 12.61 0.27 1.75
C ALA A 29 12.10 1.72 1.80
N LYS A 30 10.82 1.93 1.49
CA LYS A 30 10.19 3.26 1.52
C LYS A 30 10.01 3.79 2.95
N SER A 31 9.88 2.93 3.94
CA SER A 31 9.61 3.30 5.34
C SER A 31 10.77 4.02 6.03
N ALA A 32 11.95 4.06 5.43
CA ALA A 32 13.11 4.75 6.00
C ALA A 32 12.79 6.22 6.35
N MET A 33 12.00 6.89 5.53
CA MET A 33 11.55 8.27 5.76
C MET A 33 10.53 8.40 6.91
N CYS A 34 9.86 7.33 7.27
CA CYS A 34 8.83 7.30 8.32
C CYS A 34 9.42 6.94 9.69
N ALA A 35 10.55 6.23 9.68
CA ALA A 35 11.17 5.65 10.87
C ALA A 35 11.63 6.69 11.90
N ALA A 36 12.00 7.89 11.47
CA ALA A 36 12.46 8.95 12.36
C ALA A 36 11.42 9.31 13.43
N CYS A 37 10.12 9.24 13.09
CA CYS A 37 9.02 9.53 14.00
C CYS A 37 8.32 8.26 14.47
N HIS A 38 8.06 7.32 13.56
CA HIS A 38 7.28 6.11 13.87
C HIS A 38 8.11 4.91 14.32
N GLY A 39 9.44 5.06 14.39
CA GLY A 39 10.36 4.02 14.80
C GLY A 39 10.77 3.07 13.66
N PRO A 40 11.95 2.44 13.75
CA PRO A 40 12.47 1.57 12.69
C PRO A 40 11.68 0.27 12.51
N ALA A 41 10.91 -0.12 13.52
CA ALA A 41 10.01 -1.29 13.49
C ALA A 41 8.53 -0.90 13.61
N GLY A 42 8.18 0.35 13.32
CA GLY A 42 6.81 0.84 13.44
C GLY A 42 6.33 1.02 14.88
N ILE A 43 7.24 1.00 15.84
CA ILE A 43 6.99 1.31 17.25
C ILE A 43 7.67 2.64 17.56
N SER A 44 6.84 3.64 17.86
CA SER A 44 7.32 5.00 18.13
C SER A 44 7.96 5.08 19.52
N ALA A 45 9.06 5.84 19.64
CA ALA A 45 9.70 6.12 20.91
C ALA A 45 9.05 7.30 21.66
N ALA A 46 8.25 8.10 20.98
CA ALA A 46 7.66 9.32 21.53
C ALA A 46 6.13 9.20 21.59
N PRO A 47 5.49 9.66 22.68
CA PRO A 47 4.04 9.50 22.88
C PRO A 47 3.19 10.34 21.92
N ILE A 48 3.78 11.33 21.25
CA ILE A 48 3.08 12.19 20.28
C ILE A 48 2.92 11.58 18.90
N TRP A 49 3.69 10.54 18.59
CA TRP A 49 3.61 9.83 17.30
C TRP A 49 3.10 8.42 17.50
N PRO A 50 2.12 7.99 16.67
CA PRO A 50 1.52 6.68 16.85
C PRO A 50 2.41 5.55 16.38
N ASN A 51 2.23 4.37 16.98
CA ASN A 51 2.74 3.14 16.43
C ASN A 51 2.02 2.80 15.13
N LEU A 52 2.74 2.25 14.16
CA LEU A 52 2.20 1.77 12.88
C LEU A 52 2.23 0.25 12.79
N ALA A 53 3.11 -0.41 13.55
CA ALA A 53 3.25 -1.86 13.54
C ALA A 53 1.94 -2.57 13.84
N GLY A 54 1.57 -3.52 12.98
CA GLY A 54 0.36 -4.32 13.15
C GLY A 54 -0.96 -3.58 12.91
N GLN A 55 -0.91 -2.32 12.45
CA GLN A 55 -2.12 -1.59 12.08
C GLN A 55 -2.73 -2.21 10.82
N LYS A 56 -4.04 -2.11 10.70
CA LYS A 56 -4.78 -2.66 9.56
C LYS A 56 -4.35 -2.02 8.26
N GLU A 57 -4.03 -2.85 7.27
CA GLU A 57 -3.50 -2.41 5.96
C GLU A 57 -4.42 -1.40 5.27
N GLN A 58 -5.72 -1.69 5.19
CA GLN A 58 -6.69 -0.78 4.57
C GLN A 58 -6.81 0.55 5.31
N TYR A 59 -6.71 0.53 6.63
CA TYR A 59 -6.73 1.75 7.43
C TYR A 59 -5.50 2.61 7.17
N LEU A 60 -4.31 1.99 7.14
CA LEU A 60 -3.05 2.69 6.83
C LEU A 60 -3.11 3.35 5.45
N ALA A 61 -3.54 2.60 4.43
CA ALA A 61 -3.69 3.14 3.08
C ALA A 61 -4.67 4.31 3.03
N LYS A 62 -5.82 4.17 3.67
CA LYS A 62 -6.83 5.24 3.75
C LYS A 62 -6.25 6.51 4.39
N GLN A 63 -5.51 6.37 5.48
CA GLN A 63 -4.94 7.52 6.17
C GLN A 63 -3.85 8.21 5.35
N LEU A 64 -2.96 7.47 4.69
CA LEU A 64 -1.95 8.04 3.82
C LEU A 64 -2.57 8.78 2.64
N HIS A 65 -3.60 8.22 2.00
CA HIS A 65 -4.36 8.91 0.97
C HIS A 65 -5.03 10.18 1.49
N ALA A 66 -5.60 10.14 2.68
CA ALA A 66 -6.27 11.29 3.28
C ALA A 66 -5.29 12.43 3.60
N PHE A 67 -4.09 12.14 4.08
CA PHE A 67 -3.04 13.13 4.26
C PHE A 67 -2.56 13.70 2.92
N LYS A 68 -2.45 12.85 1.89
CA LYS A 68 -2.00 13.25 0.57
C LYS A 68 -3.01 14.17 -0.14
N ASP A 69 -4.30 13.85 -0.07
CA ASP A 69 -5.35 14.59 -0.77
C ASP A 69 -5.94 15.77 0.04
N GLY A 70 -5.53 15.93 1.29
CA GLY A 70 -5.92 17.04 2.15
C GLY A 70 -7.23 16.82 2.91
N THR A 71 -7.85 15.64 2.85
CA THR A 71 -9.04 15.31 3.65
C THR A 71 -8.71 15.08 5.12
N ARG A 72 -7.46 14.75 5.42
CA ARG A 72 -6.87 14.77 6.76
C ARG A 72 -5.64 15.66 6.75
N ASN A 73 -5.60 16.66 7.62
CA ASN A 73 -4.49 17.60 7.68
C ASN A 73 -3.68 17.42 8.95
N ASP A 74 -2.36 17.36 8.77
CA ASP A 74 -1.38 17.33 9.85
C ASP A 74 -0.11 18.04 9.37
N PRO A 75 0.48 18.93 10.18
CA PRO A 75 1.63 19.72 9.73
C PRO A 75 2.88 18.90 9.42
N ALA A 76 3.01 17.69 9.99
CA ALA A 76 4.10 16.76 9.73
C ALA A 76 3.74 15.73 8.66
N MET A 77 2.59 15.07 8.78
CA MET A 77 2.21 13.97 7.90
C MET A 77 1.75 14.42 6.53
N SER A 78 1.05 15.55 6.39
CA SER A 78 0.57 16.00 5.08
C SER A 78 1.71 16.25 4.10
N PRO A 79 2.79 16.98 4.45
CA PRO A 79 3.94 17.11 3.56
C PRO A 79 4.65 15.80 3.25
N MET A 80 4.67 14.84 4.19
CA MET A 80 5.30 13.53 4.00
C MET A 80 4.52 12.66 3.02
N ALA A 81 3.20 12.76 3.00
CA ALA A 81 2.32 11.95 2.16
C ALA A 81 2.21 12.47 0.72
N VAL A 82 2.33 13.77 0.49
CA VAL A 82 2.17 14.39 -0.83
C VAL A 82 3.04 13.74 -1.91
N PRO A 83 4.35 13.46 -1.70
CA PRO A 83 5.19 12.86 -2.74
C PRO A 83 4.96 11.34 -2.93
N LEU A 84 4.16 10.68 -2.10
CA LEU A 84 3.92 9.24 -2.21
C LEU A 84 3.04 8.93 -3.43
N THR A 85 3.43 7.91 -4.19
CA THR A 85 2.58 7.33 -5.23
C THR A 85 1.55 6.39 -4.62
N ASP A 86 0.53 6.00 -5.38
CA ASP A 86 -0.45 4.99 -4.94
C ASP A 86 0.24 3.66 -4.63
N ALA A 87 1.26 3.29 -5.41
CA ALA A 87 2.07 2.10 -5.13
C ALA A 87 2.86 2.24 -3.83
N ASP A 88 3.48 3.39 -3.55
CA ASP A 88 4.17 3.65 -2.28
C ASP A 88 3.23 3.48 -1.09
N ILE A 89 2.02 4.02 -1.20
CA ILE A 89 1.01 3.92 -0.14
C ILE A 89 0.60 2.46 0.10
N ALA A 90 0.32 1.72 -0.96
CA ALA A 90 -0.02 0.31 -0.85
C ALA A 90 1.12 -0.51 -0.23
N ASN A 91 2.37 -0.25 -0.64
CA ASN A 91 3.56 -0.94 -0.15
C ASN A 91 3.83 -0.62 1.33
N LEU A 92 3.73 0.63 1.73
CA LEU A 92 3.89 1.06 3.13
C LEU A 92 2.80 0.44 4.01
N ALA A 93 1.56 0.43 3.57
CA ALA A 93 0.44 -0.18 4.28
C ALA A 93 0.65 -1.68 4.47
N ALA A 94 1.10 -2.39 3.42
CA ALA A 94 1.43 -3.82 3.50
C ALA A 94 2.57 -4.09 4.48
N TYR A 95 3.62 -3.28 4.43
CA TYR A 95 4.78 -3.44 5.31
C TYR A 95 4.41 -3.26 6.78
N TYR A 96 3.84 -2.13 7.15
CA TYR A 96 3.51 -1.85 8.55
C TYR A 96 2.45 -2.80 9.11
N SER A 97 1.46 -3.19 8.34
CA SER A 97 0.47 -4.17 8.77
C SER A 97 1.05 -5.55 9.03
N SER A 98 2.18 -5.87 8.40
CA SER A 98 2.88 -7.16 8.57
C SER A 98 3.72 -7.26 9.84
N LEU A 99 3.95 -6.16 10.52
CA LEU A 99 4.82 -6.09 11.71
C LEU A 99 4.13 -6.49 13.01
#